data_1061fa4a3f611ddb5a5decc4b86494a0
#
_entry.id   1061fa4a3f611ddb5a5decc4b86494a0
#
_cell.length_a   1.000
_cell.length_b   1.000
_cell.length_c   1.000
_cell.angle_alpha   90.00
_cell.angle_beta   90.00
_cell.angle_gamma   90.00
#
_symmetry.space_group_name_H-M   'P 1'
#
loop_
_entity.id
_entity.type
_entity.pdbx_description
1 polymer ?
#
loop_
_entity_poly.entity_id
_entity_poly.type
_entity_poly.pdbx_seq_one_letter_code
_entity_poly.pdbx_strand_id
1 'polypeptide(L)'
;MRTISIKPLRGFEVSIEAEVISPERMAALSLDQIGALAVWLGNRQSLLSDLFLVEGDEAPASPAETLIRLEGDFSRVKRIAEGMSAGTVEVLGDAGMHAGNGMKGGLLSITGSADDWLGREMREGKIVVAGDAGNYVGAGYRGEKCGMRGGEIEISGSAGAYLGEHMCGGSIRVNGDAGDFPGAANQGGTIYIGGSTYLPGAEMTKGAITVKGGTRVLPSYQKAEVVQVEGREFQKYLGDLVENGKGELLVAVS
;
A
#
# COMPACT_ATOMS: atom_id res chain seq x y z
N MET A 1 20.22 -5.28 15.79
CA MET A 1 18.93 -4.69 15.31
C MET A 1 18.25 -4.09 16.51
N ARG A 2 17.90 -2.80 16.50
CA ARG A 2 17.17 -2.11 17.55
C ARG A 2 15.68 -2.39 17.42
N THR A 3 15.01 -2.75 18.50
CA THR A 3 13.54 -2.92 18.52
C THR A 3 12.89 -1.82 19.36
N ILE A 4 11.88 -1.17 18.79
CA ILE A 4 11.02 -0.19 19.46
C ILE A 4 9.58 -0.74 19.40
N SER A 5 8.96 -0.94 20.55
CA SER A 5 7.56 -1.40 20.66
C SER A 5 6.67 -0.21 21.03
N ILE A 6 5.55 -0.07 20.34
CA ILE A 6 4.57 1.00 20.57
C ILE A 6 3.20 0.35 20.75
N LYS A 7 2.52 0.68 21.85
CA LYS A 7 1.21 0.11 22.22
C LYS A 7 0.23 1.22 22.57
N PRO A 8 -1.01 1.23 22.04
CA PRO A 8 -2.02 2.18 22.46
C PRO A 8 -2.31 2.07 23.95
N LEU A 9 -2.35 3.19 24.67
CA LEU A 9 -2.75 3.25 26.07
C LEU A 9 -4.26 3.09 26.27
N ARG A 10 -5.03 3.31 25.20
CA ARG A 10 -6.51 3.20 25.16
C ARG A 10 -6.99 3.06 23.72
N GLY A 11 -8.26 2.75 23.51
CA GLY A 11 -8.90 2.86 22.20
C GLY A 11 -9.07 4.32 21.75
N PHE A 12 -9.09 4.56 20.45
CA PHE A 12 -9.22 5.89 19.85
C PHE A 12 -10.54 6.00 19.07
N GLU A 13 -11.34 7.01 19.37
CA GLU A 13 -12.55 7.37 18.60
C GLU A 13 -12.23 8.30 17.43
N VAL A 14 -11.16 9.10 17.57
CA VAL A 14 -10.70 10.08 16.59
C VAL A 14 -9.38 9.62 16.00
N SER A 15 -9.19 9.85 14.71
CA SER A 15 -7.97 9.47 14.02
C SER A 15 -6.74 10.22 14.52
N ILE A 16 -5.60 9.56 14.52
CA ILE A 16 -4.30 10.09 14.90
C ILE A 16 -3.45 10.18 13.61
N GLU A 17 -2.89 11.37 13.34
CA GLU A 17 -1.85 11.54 12.33
C GLU A 17 -0.50 11.28 12.99
N ALA A 18 0.21 10.23 12.59
CA ALA A 18 1.42 9.76 13.25
C ALA A 18 2.55 9.41 12.25
N GLU A 19 2.83 10.32 11.31
CA GLU A 19 3.94 10.21 10.35
C GLU A 19 5.32 10.12 11.02
N VAL A 20 5.38 10.36 12.31
CA VAL A 20 6.58 10.18 13.12
C VAL A 20 6.91 8.70 13.35
N ILE A 21 5.95 7.78 13.18
CA ILE A 21 6.15 6.33 13.32
C ILE A 21 6.87 5.82 12.08
N SER A 22 8.16 6.05 12.03
CA SER A 22 9.05 5.51 10.98
C SER A 22 10.48 5.36 11.50
N PRO A 23 11.28 4.42 10.98
CA PRO A 23 12.68 4.25 11.37
C PRO A 23 13.51 5.53 11.21
N GLU A 24 13.26 6.35 10.17
CA GLU A 24 13.96 7.61 9.94
C GLU A 24 13.76 8.61 11.07
N ARG A 25 12.61 8.59 11.71
CA ARG A 25 12.26 9.53 12.78
C ARG A 25 12.69 9.04 14.15
N MET A 26 12.80 7.71 14.36
CA MET A 26 12.97 7.12 15.68
C MET A 26 14.33 6.47 15.92
N ALA A 27 15.04 5.99 14.89
CA ALA A 27 16.22 5.16 15.06
C ALA A 27 17.37 5.81 15.86
N ALA A 28 17.54 7.11 15.78
CA ALA A 28 18.61 7.85 16.46
C ALA A 28 18.21 8.41 17.83
N LEU A 29 16.94 8.31 18.22
CA LEU A 29 16.38 8.92 19.43
C LEU A 29 16.38 7.94 20.60
N SER A 30 16.49 8.43 21.85
CA SER A 30 16.18 7.65 23.06
C SER A 30 14.67 7.39 23.15
N LEU A 31 14.24 6.43 24.01
CA LEU A 31 12.81 6.15 24.19
C LEU A 31 12.04 7.37 24.70
N ASP A 32 12.64 8.16 25.60
CA ASP A 32 12.05 9.41 26.08
C ASP A 32 11.86 10.44 24.96
N GLN A 33 12.87 10.58 24.09
CA GLN A 33 12.78 11.47 22.93
C GLN A 33 11.72 10.99 21.91
N ILE A 34 11.58 9.68 21.71
CA ILE A 34 10.51 9.10 20.90
C ILE A 34 9.14 9.42 21.51
N GLY A 35 8.99 9.23 22.83
CA GLY A 35 7.76 9.58 23.54
C GLY A 35 7.38 11.06 23.43
N ALA A 36 8.37 11.95 23.29
CA ALA A 36 8.19 13.39 23.13
C ALA A 36 7.87 13.83 21.67
N LEU A 37 7.84 12.91 20.70
CA LEU A 37 7.45 13.24 19.33
C LEU A 37 5.99 13.71 19.27
N ALA A 38 5.76 14.77 18.50
CA ALA A 38 4.43 15.33 18.34
C ALA A 38 3.59 14.51 17.34
N VAL A 39 2.34 14.26 17.70
CA VAL A 39 1.30 13.62 16.87
C VAL A 39 0.03 14.48 16.92
N TRP A 40 -0.87 14.27 15.97
CA TRP A 40 -2.15 14.96 15.96
C TRP A 40 -3.30 14.01 16.29
N LEU A 41 -4.02 14.26 17.38
CA LEU A 41 -5.27 13.61 17.73
C LEU A 41 -6.43 14.47 17.22
N GLY A 42 -6.95 14.17 16.05
CA GLY A 42 -7.89 15.03 15.35
C GLY A 42 -7.28 16.42 15.07
N ASN A 43 -7.78 17.47 15.73
CA ASN A 43 -7.31 18.84 15.59
C ASN A 43 -6.39 19.32 16.75
N ARG A 44 -5.97 18.41 17.63
CA ARG A 44 -5.13 18.73 18.80
C ARG A 44 -3.77 18.05 18.67
N GLN A 45 -2.72 18.81 18.92
CA GLN A 45 -1.39 18.26 19.04
C GLN A 45 -1.23 17.59 20.42
N SER A 46 -0.62 16.41 20.45
CA SER A 46 -0.30 15.64 21.65
C SER A 46 1.11 15.07 21.50
N LEU A 47 1.67 14.58 22.59
CA LEU A 47 2.90 13.79 22.55
C LEU A 47 2.56 12.32 22.24
N LEU A 48 3.49 11.62 21.61
CA LEU A 48 3.32 10.19 21.36
C LEU A 48 3.09 9.42 22.66
N SER A 49 3.82 9.75 23.74
CA SER A 49 3.68 9.16 25.08
C SER A 49 2.36 9.44 25.77
N ASP A 50 1.59 10.46 25.38
CA ASP A 50 0.25 10.70 25.91
C ASP A 50 -0.78 9.68 25.40
N LEU A 51 -0.49 9.05 24.26
CA LEU A 51 -1.39 8.17 23.54
C LEU A 51 -0.90 6.73 23.50
N PHE A 52 0.43 6.52 23.56
CA PHE A 52 1.06 5.22 23.39
C PHE A 52 2.13 4.96 24.45
N LEU A 53 2.22 3.74 24.91
CA LEU A 53 3.38 3.23 25.63
C LEU A 53 4.50 2.97 24.62
N VAL A 54 5.69 3.52 24.88
CA VAL A 54 6.90 3.32 24.07
C VAL A 54 7.92 2.56 24.90
N GLU A 55 8.31 1.39 24.42
CA GLU A 55 9.27 0.48 25.08
C GLU A 55 10.29 -0.03 24.07
N GLY A 56 11.39 -0.61 24.53
CA GLY A 56 12.34 -1.29 23.66
C GLY A 56 13.79 -1.01 24.02
N ASP A 57 14.66 -1.13 23.00
CA ASP A 57 16.10 -0.96 23.16
C ASP A 57 16.47 0.54 23.24
N GLU A 58 17.23 0.90 24.26
CA GLU A 58 17.65 2.29 24.50
C GLU A 58 18.72 2.77 23.51
N ALA A 59 19.59 1.85 23.05
CA ALA A 59 20.72 2.23 22.22
C ALA A 59 20.26 2.72 20.83
N PRO A 60 20.65 3.93 20.40
CA PRO A 60 20.37 4.39 19.04
C PRO A 60 20.95 3.46 17.98
N ALA A 61 20.29 3.40 16.82
CA ALA A 61 20.71 2.60 15.66
C ALA A 61 20.52 3.40 14.36
N SER A 62 20.94 2.83 13.24
CA SER A 62 20.57 3.36 11.94
C SER A 62 19.12 2.97 11.59
N PRO A 63 18.44 3.70 10.70
CA PRO A 63 17.12 3.30 10.22
C PRO A 63 17.09 1.85 9.70
N ALA A 64 18.12 1.42 8.94
CA ALA A 64 18.21 0.06 8.38
C ALA A 64 18.30 -1.04 9.44
N GLU A 65 18.80 -0.73 10.63
CA GLU A 65 18.94 -1.65 11.76
C GLU A 65 17.81 -1.52 12.79
N THR A 66 16.72 -0.82 12.45
CA THR A 66 15.60 -0.54 13.35
C THR A 66 14.35 -1.30 12.92
N LEU A 67 13.76 -1.98 13.89
CA LEU A 67 12.42 -2.57 13.85
C LEU A 67 11.50 -1.76 14.77
N ILE A 68 10.41 -1.25 14.23
CA ILE A 68 9.31 -0.67 15.00
C ILE A 68 8.17 -1.69 15.01
N ARG A 69 7.75 -2.13 16.19
CA ARG A 69 6.65 -3.07 16.37
C ARG A 69 5.45 -2.36 17.00
N LEU A 70 4.32 -2.39 16.30
CA LEU A 70 3.07 -1.78 16.73
C LEU A 70 2.14 -2.90 17.21
N GLU A 71 1.81 -2.93 18.49
CA GLU A 71 1.03 -3.98 19.14
C GLU A 71 -0.32 -3.44 19.62
N GLY A 72 -1.42 -3.90 19.05
CA GLY A 72 -2.78 -3.50 19.39
C GLY A 72 -3.55 -2.91 18.21
N ASP A 73 -4.57 -2.09 18.49
CA ASP A 73 -5.42 -1.49 17.45
C ASP A 73 -4.83 -0.17 16.93
N PHE A 74 -4.34 -0.22 15.69
CA PHE A 74 -3.83 0.94 14.94
C PHE A 74 -4.75 1.34 13.77
N SER A 75 -5.97 0.83 13.71
CA SER A 75 -6.94 1.16 12.63
C SER A 75 -7.27 2.65 12.54
N ARG A 76 -7.11 3.40 13.63
CA ARG A 76 -7.29 4.85 13.69
C ARG A 76 -5.98 5.65 13.57
N VAL A 77 -4.84 4.97 13.41
CA VAL A 77 -3.52 5.62 13.30
C VAL A 77 -3.13 5.71 11.84
N LYS A 78 -3.05 6.91 11.32
CA LYS A 78 -2.75 7.21 9.92
C LYS A 78 -1.27 7.46 9.70
N ARG A 79 -0.82 7.28 8.46
CA ARG A 79 0.50 7.67 7.97
C ARG A 79 1.67 6.91 8.62
N ILE A 80 1.40 5.70 9.13
CA ILE A 80 2.44 4.77 9.62
C ILE A 80 3.44 4.50 8.50
N ALA A 81 4.75 4.52 8.79
CA ALA A 81 5.85 4.31 7.84
C ALA A 81 5.89 5.31 6.67
N GLU A 82 5.32 6.51 6.82
CA GLU A 82 5.34 7.52 5.77
C GLU A 82 6.77 7.94 5.43
N GLY A 83 7.09 7.92 4.14
CA GLY A 83 8.40 8.31 3.61
C GLY A 83 9.56 7.41 4.02
N MET A 84 9.28 6.27 4.64
CA MET A 84 10.29 5.31 5.11
C MET A 84 11.23 4.89 3.98
N SER A 85 12.53 4.89 4.23
CA SER A 85 13.57 4.53 3.25
C SER A 85 14.34 3.26 3.60
N ALA A 86 14.30 2.82 4.87
CA ALA A 86 15.00 1.63 5.34
C ALA A 86 14.37 1.10 6.63
N GLY A 87 14.78 -0.09 7.07
CA GLY A 87 14.31 -0.72 8.30
C GLY A 87 12.98 -1.44 8.13
N THR A 88 12.34 -1.75 9.26
CA THR A 88 11.11 -2.53 9.29
C THR A 88 10.08 -1.90 10.22
N VAL A 89 8.84 -1.85 9.78
CA VAL A 89 7.68 -1.55 10.62
C VAL A 89 6.73 -2.76 10.57
N GLU A 90 6.44 -3.34 11.72
CA GLU A 90 5.48 -4.45 11.89
C GLU A 90 4.25 -3.93 12.62
N VAL A 91 3.08 -4.03 12.00
CA VAL A 91 1.78 -3.74 12.62
C VAL A 91 1.12 -5.08 12.95
N LEU A 92 1.04 -5.42 14.25
CA LEU A 92 0.39 -6.64 14.73
C LEU A 92 -1.12 -6.38 14.93
N GLY A 93 -1.84 -6.23 13.83
CA GLY A 93 -3.25 -5.86 13.76
C GLY A 93 -3.54 -5.05 12.52
N ASP A 94 -4.58 -4.22 12.57
CA ASP A 94 -5.01 -3.36 11.46
C ASP A 94 -4.24 -2.02 11.47
N ALA A 95 -4.06 -1.45 10.28
CA ALA A 95 -3.44 -0.13 10.08
C ALA A 95 -4.44 0.86 9.47
N GLY A 96 -4.42 2.10 9.93
CA GLY A 96 -5.26 3.16 9.38
C GLY A 96 -4.77 3.70 8.03
N MET A 97 -5.49 4.70 7.53
CA MET A 97 -5.28 5.31 6.20
C MET A 97 -3.85 5.80 5.98
N HIS A 98 -3.42 5.77 4.72
CA HIS A 98 -2.12 6.29 4.27
C HIS A 98 -0.89 5.55 4.84
N ALA A 99 -1.02 4.32 5.33
CA ALA A 99 0.13 3.52 5.73
C ALA A 99 1.08 3.31 4.54
N GLY A 100 2.38 3.47 4.75
CA GLY A 100 3.39 3.37 3.69
C GLY A 100 3.37 4.48 2.64
N ASN A 101 2.69 5.61 2.90
CA ASN A 101 2.64 6.73 1.96
C ASN A 101 4.05 7.20 1.60
N GLY A 102 4.35 7.28 0.29
CA GLY A 102 5.62 7.77 -0.24
C GLY A 102 6.84 6.98 0.22
N MET A 103 6.71 5.71 0.61
CA MET A 103 7.85 4.84 0.96
C MET A 103 8.91 4.85 -0.14
N LYS A 104 10.18 4.84 0.26
CA LYS A 104 11.37 4.87 -0.59
C LYS A 104 12.26 3.65 -0.38
N GLY A 105 11.86 2.72 0.47
CA GLY A 105 12.59 1.49 0.82
C GLY A 105 12.04 0.88 2.11
N GLY A 106 12.71 -0.17 2.60
CA GLY A 106 12.34 -0.87 3.82
C GLY A 106 11.12 -1.80 3.67
N LEU A 107 10.64 -2.33 4.78
CA LEU A 107 9.53 -3.27 4.86
C LEU A 107 8.44 -2.76 5.81
N LEU A 108 7.21 -2.65 5.33
CA LEU A 108 6.01 -2.49 6.14
C LEU A 108 5.21 -3.80 6.10
N SER A 109 5.03 -4.44 7.24
CA SER A 109 4.24 -5.67 7.40
C SER A 109 3.03 -5.41 8.28
N ILE A 110 1.83 -5.76 7.81
CA ILE A 110 0.55 -5.58 8.49
C ILE A 110 -0.11 -6.95 8.60
N THR A 111 -0.31 -7.46 9.83
CA THR A 111 -0.89 -8.80 10.04
C THR A 111 -2.42 -8.81 9.95
N GLY A 112 -3.06 -7.67 10.09
CA GLY A 112 -4.47 -7.44 9.85
C GLY A 112 -4.74 -6.83 8.48
N SER A 113 -5.70 -5.92 8.43
CA SER A 113 -6.12 -5.17 7.24
C SER A 113 -5.52 -3.76 7.24
N ALA A 114 -5.46 -3.15 6.06
CA ALA A 114 -5.09 -1.75 5.89
C ALA A 114 -6.27 -0.94 5.35
N ASP A 115 -6.40 0.30 5.79
CA ASP A 115 -7.44 1.22 5.31
C ASP A 115 -7.03 1.86 3.96
N ASP A 116 -7.77 2.84 3.49
CA ASP A 116 -7.59 3.52 2.19
C ASP A 116 -6.19 4.14 2.01
N TRP A 117 -5.75 4.24 0.75
CA TRP A 117 -4.51 4.91 0.34
C TRP A 117 -3.21 4.22 0.84
N LEU A 118 -3.25 2.91 1.04
CA LEU A 118 -2.04 2.12 1.36
C LEU A 118 -0.99 2.28 0.26
N GLY A 119 0.26 2.58 0.64
CA GLY A 119 1.38 2.69 -0.30
C GLY A 119 1.23 3.78 -1.35
N ARG A 120 0.40 4.81 -1.10
CA ARG A 120 0.22 5.95 -2.01
C ARG A 120 1.56 6.54 -2.42
N GLU A 121 1.78 6.72 -3.73
CA GLU A 121 3.01 7.31 -4.28
C GLU A 121 4.31 6.63 -3.86
N MET A 122 4.24 5.35 -3.50
CA MET A 122 5.40 4.53 -3.14
C MET A 122 6.43 4.51 -4.28
N ARG A 123 7.71 4.56 -3.94
CA ARG A 123 8.83 4.61 -4.89
C ARG A 123 9.66 3.34 -4.88
N GLU A 124 9.90 2.77 -3.70
CA GLU A 124 10.68 1.55 -3.48
C GLU A 124 10.27 0.91 -2.15
N GLY A 125 10.78 -0.29 -1.86
CA GLY A 125 10.51 -1.06 -0.65
C GLY A 125 9.38 -2.07 -0.86
N LYS A 126 8.92 -2.64 0.25
CA LYS A 126 7.88 -3.67 0.23
C LYS A 126 6.82 -3.41 1.30
N ILE A 127 5.55 -3.59 0.90
CA ILE A 127 4.39 -3.60 1.82
C ILE A 127 3.73 -4.98 1.72
N VAL A 128 3.47 -5.61 2.86
CA VAL A 128 2.78 -6.91 2.95
C VAL A 128 1.59 -6.77 3.89
N VAL A 129 0.39 -7.13 3.41
CA VAL A 129 -0.86 -7.12 4.18
C VAL A 129 -1.43 -8.54 4.20
N ALA A 130 -1.64 -9.09 5.38
CA ALA A 130 -2.22 -10.44 5.52
C ALA A 130 -3.76 -10.44 5.38
N GLY A 131 -4.42 -9.33 5.71
CA GLY A 131 -5.86 -9.12 5.53
C GLY A 131 -6.20 -8.43 4.21
N ASP A 132 -7.24 -7.61 4.26
CA ASP A 132 -7.73 -6.81 3.13
C ASP A 132 -7.08 -5.41 3.11
N ALA A 133 -7.25 -4.70 2.00
CA ALA A 133 -6.90 -3.29 1.89
C ALA A 133 -8.07 -2.46 1.35
N GLY A 134 -8.15 -1.20 1.76
CA GLY A 134 -9.17 -0.26 1.31
C GLY A 134 -9.00 0.19 -0.14
N ASN A 135 -9.57 1.33 -0.47
CA ASN A 135 -9.52 1.92 -1.81
C ASN A 135 -8.17 2.62 -2.06
N TYR A 136 -7.85 2.86 -3.34
CA TYR A 136 -6.70 3.67 -3.77
C TYR A 136 -5.33 3.13 -3.33
N VAL A 137 -5.18 1.82 -3.20
CA VAL A 137 -3.87 1.19 -2.93
C VAL A 137 -2.88 1.53 -4.04
N GLY A 138 -1.70 2.06 -3.70
CA GLY A 138 -0.66 2.43 -4.68
C GLY A 138 -1.03 3.60 -5.60
N ALA A 139 -2.15 4.26 -5.38
CA ALA A 139 -2.65 5.33 -6.25
C ALA A 139 -1.86 6.64 -6.09
N GLY A 140 -2.04 7.56 -7.04
CA GLY A 140 -1.62 8.96 -6.93
C GLY A 140 -2.67 9.81 -6.23
N TYR A 141 -2.24 10.86 -5.53
CA TYR A 141 -3.19 11.83 -4.99
C TYR A 141 -3.77 12.70 -6.11
N ARG A 142 -4.94 13.28 -5.88
CA ARG A 142 -5.62 14.13 -6.88
C ARG A 142 -4.71 15.24 -7.38
N GLY A 143 -4.50 15.28 -8.71
CA GLY A 143 -3.61 16.23 -9.38
C GLY A 143 -2.18 15.71 -9.58
N GLU A 144 -1.78 14.61 -8.94
CA GLU A 144 -0.51 13.95 -9.20
C GLU A 144 -0.56 13.14 -10.49
N LYS A 145 0.50 13.23 -11.28
CA LYS A 145 0.63 12.50 -12.56
C LYS A 145 0.99 11.03 -12.36
N CYS A 146 1.61 10.70 -11.23
CA CYS A 146 2.06 9.37 -10.92
C CYS A 146 1.67 8.99 -9.48
N GLY A 147 1.02 7.85 -9.33
CA GLY A 147 0.88 7.11 -8.10
C GLY A 147 2.17 6.36 -7.74
N MET A 148 2.06 5.09 -7.47
CA MET A 148 3.21 4.21 -7.23
C MET A 148 4.18 4.25 -8.42
N ARG A 149 5.47 4.37 -8.12
CA ARG A 149 6.56 4.50 -9.11
C ARG A 149 7.52 3.32 -9.08
N GLY A 150 7.49 2.52 -8.03
CA GLY A 150 8.35 1.36 -7.81
C GLY A 150 8.02 0.68 -6.49
N GLY A 151 8.73 -0.42 -6.18
CA GLY A 151 8.48 -1.26 -5.01
C GLY A 151 7.38 -2.30 -5.24
N GLU A 152 7.00 -2.97 -4.16
CA GLU A 152 6.07 -4.09 -4.18
C GLU A 152 5.00 -3.94 -3.10
N ILE A 153 3.74 -4.18 -3.45
CA ILE A 153 2.62 -4.28 -2.51
C ILE A 153 1.97 -5.66 -2.68
N GLU A 154 1.91 -6.44 -1.60
CA GLU A 154 1.28 -7.75 -1.56
C GLU A 154 0.11 -7.74 -0.57
N ILE A 155 -1.08 -8.14 -1.01
CA ILE A 155 -2.32 -8.21 -0.23
C ILE A 155 -2.85 -9.63 -0.33
N SER A 156 -2.94 -10.33 0.82
CA SER A 156 -3.42 -11.71 0.86
C SER A 156 -4.94 -11.82 0.71
N GLY A 157 -5.67 -10.82 1.17
CA GLY A 157 -7.11 -10.68 1.01
C GLY A 157 -7.50 -9.93 -0.26
N SER A 158 -8.54 -9.13 -0.16
CA SER A 158 -9.11 -8.31 -1.23
C SER A 158 -8.68 -6.85 -1.11
N ALA A 159 -8.85 -6.09 -2.19
CA ALA A 159 -8.59 -4.65 -2.21
C ALA A 159 -9.83 -3.89 -2.70
N GLY A 160 -9.96 -2.62 -2.31
CA GLY A 160 -11.02 -1.73 -2.74
C GLY A 160 -10.86 -1.23 -4.18
N ALA A 161 -11.64 -0.23 -4.52
CA ALA A 161 -11.67 0.39 -5.85
C ALA A 161 -10.40 1.24 -6.13
N TYR A 162 -10.14 1.49 -7.42
CA TYR A 162 -9.03 2.33 -7.91
C TYR A 162 -7.64 1.88 -7.47
N LEU A 163 -7.46 0.58 -7.25
CA LEU A 163 -6.16 -0.04 -7.01
C LEU A 163 -5.17 0.33 -8.12
N GLY A 164 -4.03 0.92 -7.79
CA GLY A 164 -3.00 1.30 -8.76
C GLY A 164 -3.40 2.43 -9.72
N GLU A 165 -4.35 3.29 -9.35
CA GLU A 165 -4.70 4.47 -10.15
C GLU A 165 -3.48 5.36 -10.37
N HIS A 166 -3.27 5.80 -11.64
CA HIS A 166 -2.10 6.57 -12.07
C HIS A 166 -0.74 5.91 -11.77
N MET A 167 -0.69 4.59 -11.60
CA MET A 167 0.57 3.87 -11.36
C MET A 167 1.56 4.10 -12.50
N CYS A 168 2.82 4.41 -12.18
CA CYS A 168 3.90 4.63 -13.14
C CYS A 168 4.95 3.52 -13.14
N GLY A 169 4.97 2.65 -12.13
CA GLY A 169 5.90 1.53 -11.98
C GLY A 169 5.65 0.73 -10.72
N GLY A 170 6.47 -0.30 -10.48
CA GLY A 170 6.31 -1.23 -9.36
C GLY A 170 5.31 -2.35 -9.62
N SER A 171 4.96 -3.09 -8.59
CA SER A 171 4.03 -4.21 -8.66
C SER A 171 3.04 -4.23 -7.51
N ILE A 172 1.78 -4.53 -7.81
CA ILE A 172 0.73 -4.76 -6.81
C ILE A 172 0.14 -6.14 -7.05
N ARG A 173 0.11 -6.98 -6.02
CA ARG A 173 -0.52 -8.30 -6.04
C ARG A 173 -1.64 -8.35 -5.01
N VAL A 174 -2.83 -8.70 -5.45
CA VAL A 174 -4.01 -8.98 -4.61
C VAL A 174 -4.39 -10.44 -4.85
N ASN A 175 -4.44 -11.26 -3.79
CA ASN A 175 -4.82 -12.67 -3.95
C ASN A 175 -6.33 -12.87 -4.01
N GLY A 176 -7.11 -11.99 -3.39
CA GLY A 176 -8.58 -11.94 -3.45
C GLY A 176 -9.10 -11.11 -4.61
N ASP A 177 -10.28 -10.53 -4.42
CA ASP A 177 -10.96 -9.65 -5.37
C ASP A 177 -10.38 -8.21 -5.32
N ALA A 178 -10.56 -7.47 -6.38
CA ALA A 178 -10.36 -6.02 -6.38
C ALA A 178 -11.68 -5.32 -6.74
N GLY A 179 -11.89 -4.13 -6.17
CA GLY A 179 -13.04 -3.30 -6.50
C GLY A 179 -13.00 -2.77 -7.95
N ASP A 180 -13.77 -1.75 -8.22
CA ASP A 180 -13.92 -1.17 -9.55
C ASP A 180 -12.64 -0.42 -10.01
N PHE A 181 -12.40 -0.45 -11.31
CA PHE A 181 -11.37 0.34 -12.00
C PHE A 181 -9.93 0.15 -11.51
N PRO A 182 -9.44 -1.09 -11.21
CA PRO A 182 -8.03 -1.26 -10.91
C PRO A 182 -7.16 -0.87 -12.10
N GLY A 183 -6.06 -0.19 -11.83
CA GLY A 183 -5.14 0.31 -12.85
C GLY A 183 -5.72 1.42 -13.73
N ALA A 184 -6.70 2.17 -13.24
CA ALA A 184 -7.18 3.35 -13.96
C ALA A 184 -6.03 4.33 -14.23
N ALA A 185 -5.93 4.83 -15.46
CA ALA A 185 -4.87 5.70 -15.93
C ALA A 185 -3.43 5.18 -15.65
N ASN A 186 -3.25 3.85 -15.60
CA ASN A 186 -1.94 3.22 -15.41
C ASN A 186 -1.00 3.58 -16.57
N GLN A 187 0.18 4.06 -16.23
CA GLN A 187 1.23 4.49 -17.15
C GLN A 187 2.46 3.57 -17.10
N GLY A 188 2.43 2.52 -16.25
CA GLY A 188 3.51 1.55 -16.09
C GLY A 188 3.31 0.67 -14.85
N GLY A 189 4.16 -0.35 -14.70
CA GLY A 189 4.04 -1.31 -13.61
C GLY A 189 3.06 -2.45 -13.88
N THR A 190 2.89 -3.31 -12.88
CA THR A 190 2.10 -4.55 -13.01
C THR A 190 1.11 -4.69 -11.87
N ILE A 191 -0.11 -5.12 -12.19
CA ILE A 191 -1.17 -5.43 -11.22
C ILE A 191 -1.62 -6.87 -11.46
N TYR A 192 -1.67 -7.65 -10.37
CA TYR A 192 -2.18 -9.02 -10.38
C TYR A 192 -3.36 -9.13 -9.42
N ILE A 193 -4.48 -9.68 -9.91
CA ILE A 193 -5.71 -9.88 -9.16
C ILE A 193 -6.06 -11.37 -9.26
N GLY A 194 -6.03 -12.07 -8.10
CA GLY A 194 -6.32 -13.50 -8.01
C GLY A 194 -7.81 -13.81 -8.12
N GLY A 195 -8.65 -12.92 -7.66
CA GLY A 195 -10.11 -12.97 -7.75
C GLY A 195 -10.67 -12.19 -8.93
N SER A 196 -11.86 -11.66 -8.74
CA SER A 196 -12.65 -10.90 -9.74
C SER A 196 -12.49 -9.39 -9.53
N THR A 197 -12.81 -8.63 -10.58
CA THR A 197 -12.84 -7.17 -10.54
C THR A 197 -13.79 -6.61 -11.61
N TYR A 198 -13.95 -5.29 -11.68
CA TYR A 198 -14.81 -4.66 -12.67
C TYR A 198 -14.09 -3.52 -13.42
N LEU A 199 -14.13 -3.56 -14.77
CA LEU A 199 -13.58 -2.56 -15.68
C LEU A 199 -12.10 -2.19 -15.41
N PRO A 200 -11.16 -3.16 -15.36
CA PRO A 200 -9.74 -2.89 -15.16
C PRO A 200 -9.14 -2.10 -16.32
N GLY A 201 -8.19 -1.23 -16.00
CA GLY A 201 -7.34 -0.53 -16.97
C GLY A 201 -8.03 0.62 -17.70
N ALA A 202 -9.08 1.23 -17.15
CA ALA A 202 -9.66 2.43 -17.75
C ALA A 202 -8.58 3.51 -17.93
N GLU A 203 -8.49 4.11 -19.13
CA GLU A 203 -7.50 5.14 -19.48
C GLU A 203 -6.03 4.66 -19.38
N MET A 204 -5.78 3.36 -19.34
CA MET A 204 -4.43 2.81 -19.23
C MET A 204 -3.62 3.06 -20.52
N THR A 205 -2.43 3.64 -20.36
CA THR A 205 -1.52 3.90 -21.49
C THR A 205 -0.39 2.88 -21.59
N LYS A 206 0.05 2.30 -20.47
CA LYS A 206 1.11 1.27 -20.40
C LYS A 206 0.91 0.38 -19.18
N GLY A 207 1.77 -0.65 -19.05
CA GLY A 207 1.76 -1.59 -17.94
C GLY A 207 0.95 -2.84 -18.24
N ALA A 208 0.80 -3.70 -17.24
CA ALA A 208 0.08 -4.95 -17.37
C ALA A 208 -0.86 -5.21 -16.20
N ILE A 209 -2.05 -5.70 -16.48
CA ILE A 209 -3.02 -6.13 -15.47
C ILE A 209 -3.37 -7.60 -15.77
N THR A 210 -3.26 -8.46 -14.77
CA THR A 210 -3.67 -9.87 -14.85
C THR A 210 -4.82 -10.13 -13.90
N VAL A 211 -5.92 -10.68 -14.42
CA VAL A 211 -7.11 -11.03 -13.64
C VAL A 211 -7.37 -12.52 -13.77
N LYS A 212 -7.32 -13.26 -12.65
CA LYS A 212 -7.60 -14.72 -12.65
C LYS A 212 -9.09 -15.06 -12.47
N GLY A 213 -9.86 -14.18 -11.87
CA GLY A 213 -11.31 -14.32 -11.72
C GLY A 213 -12.09 -13.69 -12.86
N GLY A 214 -13.38 -13.43 -12.62
CA GLY A 214 -14.25 -12.78 -13.59
C GLY A 214 -14.01 -11.27 -13.69
N THR A 215 -14.14 -10.74 -14.90
CA THR A 215 -14.15 -9.29 -15.12
C THR A 215 -14.96 -8.89 -16.33
N ARG A 216 -15.41 -7.64 -16.35
CA ARG A 216 -15.92 -6.99 -17.56
C ARG A 216 -14.82 -6.13 -18.16
N VAL A 217 -14.43 -6.45 -19.40
CA VAL A 217 -13.44 -5.68 -20.15
C VAL A 217 -14.12 -4.48 -20.81
N LEU A 218 -13.44 -3.34 -20.82
CA LEU A 218 -13.91 -2.12 -21.49
C LEU A 218 -14.01 -2.31 -23.01
N PRO A 219 -15.01 -1.72 -23.69
CA PRO A 219 -15.13 -1.80 -25.16
C PRO A 219 -13.95 -1.19 -25.92
N SER A 220 -13.17 -0.33 -25.28
CA SER A 220 -11.97 0.32 -25.82
C SER A 220 -10.75 -0.60 -25.89
N TYR A 221 -10.87 -1.85 -25.43
CA TYR A 221 -9.80 -2.85 -25.51
C TYR A 221 -9.96 -3.75 -26.72
N GLN A 222 -8.88 -3.94 -27.49
CA GLN A 222 -8.83 -4.87 -28.59
C GLN A 222 -8.45 -6.26 -28.11
N LYS A 223 -9.27 -7.25 -28.44
CA LYS A 223 -8.98 -8.66 -28.20
C LYS A 223 -7.79 -9.11 -29.06
N ALA A 224 -6.81 -9.75 -28.46
CA ALA A 224 -5.60 -10.29 -29.08
C ALA A 224 -5.55 -11.83 -28.93
N GLU A 225 -4.36 -12.40 -28.93
CA GLU A 225 -4.14 -13.85 -28.81
C GLU A 225 -4.48 -14.40 -27.41
N VAL A 226 -4.68 -15.71 -27.31
CA VAL A 226 -4.66 -16.46 -26.06
C VAL A 226 -3.22 -16.80 -25.71
N VAL A 227 -2.81 -16.53 -24.49
CA VAL A 227 -1.45 -16.79 -23.99
C VAL A 227 -1.48 -17.74 -22.80
N GLN A 228 -0.38 -18.49 -22.61
CA GLN A 228 -0.18 -19.35 -21.46
C GLN A 228 0.68 -18.64 -20.43
N VAL A 229 0.18 -18.51 -19.18
CA VAL A 229 0.92 -17.97 -18.05
C VAL A 229 0.78 -18.94 -16.88
N GLU A 230 1.90 -19.43 -16.35
CA GLU A 230 1.93 -20.40 -15.24
C GLU A 230 1.02 -21.63 -15.46
N GLY A 231 0.92 -22.12 -16.69
CA GLY A 231 0.11 -23.31 -17.04
C GLY A 231 -1.39 -23.06 -17.16
N ARG A 232 -1.83 -21.80 -17.15
CA ARG A 232 -3.24 -21.39 -17.34
C ARG A 232 -3.38 -20.51 -18.58
N GLU A 233 -4.50 -20.65 -19.28
CA GLU A 233 -4.83 -19.83 -20.44
C GLU A 233 -5.41 -18.49 -20.05
N PHE A 234 -4.93 -17.44 -20.70
CA PHE A 234 -5.44 -16.08 -20.57
C PHE A 234 -5.77 -15.50 -21.94
N GLN A 235 -6.92 -14.88 -22.04
CA GLN A 235 -7.23 -14.02 -23.17
C GLN A 235 -6.52 -12.69 -22.97
N LYS A 236 -5.62 -12.35 -23.88
CA LYS A 236 -4.94 -11.06 -23.92
C LYS A 236 -5.81 -10.02 -24.62
N TYR A 237 -5.79 -8.81 -24.08
CA TYR A 237 -6.37 -7.60 -24.65
C TYR A 237 -5.32 -6.48 -24.66
N LEU A 238 -5.38 -5.60 -25.65
CA LEU A 238 -4.51 -4.43 -25.79
C LEU A 238 -5.36 -3.16 -25.75
N GLY A 239 -4.93 -2.17 -24.98
CA GLY A 239 -5.66 -0.90 -24.81
C GLY A 239 -5.04 -0.03 -23.69
N ASP A 240 -5.67 1.04 -23.23
CA ASP A 240 -6.96 1.56 -23.72
C ASP A 240 -6.77 2.29 -25.08
N LEU A 241 -7.50 1.92 -26.11
CA LEU A 241 -7.34 2.47 -27.47
C LEU A 241 -7.83 3.93 -27.57
N VAL A 242 -8.70 4.40 -26.68
CA VAL A 242 -9.14 5.79 -26.60
C VAL A 242 -7.97 6.68 -26.25
N GLU A 243 -7.07 6.21 -25.40
CA GLU A 243 -5.85 6.88 -24.96
C GLU A 243 -4.62 6.57 -25.85
N ASN A 244 -4.80 5.91 -27.01
CA ASN A 244 -3.71 5.32 -27.80
C ASN A 244 -2.80 4.43 -26.95
N GLY A 245 -3.35 3.81 -25.93
CA GLY A 245 -2.65 2.99 -24.95
C GLY A 245 -2.08 1.70 -25.54
N LYS A 246 -0.99 1.25 -24.94
CA LYS A 246 -0.29 -0.02 -25.24
C LYS A 246 -0.25 -0.93 -24.02
N GLY A 247 -1.17 -0.73 -23.09
CA GLY A 247 -1.29 -1.58 -21.92
C GLY A 247 -1.77 -2.98 -22.27
N GLU A 248 -1.42 -3.94 -21.44
CA GLU A 248 -1.82 -5.35 -21.59
C GLU A 248 -2.77 -5.75 -20.47
N LEU A 249 -3.91 -6.31 -20.85
CA LEU A 249 -4.85 -6.91 -19.91
C LEU A 249 -4.95 -8.40 -20.22
N LEU A 250 -4.63 -9.23 -19.22
CA LEU A 250 -4.76 -10.69 -19.26
C LEU A 250 -5.95 -11.11 -18.41
N VAL A 251 -6.93 -11.77 -19.02
CA VAL A 251 -8.11 -12.30 -18.33
C VAL A 251 -8.11 -13.81 -18.48
N ALA A 252 -8.17 -14.56 -17.38
CA ALA A 252 -8.18 -16.00 -17.43
C ALA A 252 -9.35 -16.53 -18.25
N VAL A 253 -9.08 -17.52 -19.09
CA VAL A 253 -10.10 -18.27 -19.81
C VAL A 253 -10.74 -19.25 -18.81
N SER A 254 -12.06 -19.20 -18.67
CA SER A 254 -12.87 -20.03 -17.76
C SER A 254 -12.98 -21.48 -18.28
#